data_97ed934e435d4e8276fa044b117dd47c
#
_entry.id   97ed934e435d4e8276fa044b117dd47c
#
_cell.length_a   1.000
_cell.length_b   1.000
_cell.length_c   1.000
_cell.angle_alpha   90.00
_cell.angle_beta   90.00
_cell.angle_gamma   90.00
#
_symmetry.space_group_name_H-M   'P 1'
#
loop_
_entity.id
_entity.type
_entity.pdbx_description
1 polymer ?
#
loop_
_entity_poly.entity_id
_entity_poly.type
_entity_poly.pdbx_seq_one_letter_code
_entity_poly.pdbx_strand_id
1 'polypeptide(L)'
;MNTEDRVKAAQAKLAALGARRGAVNRGAVTTLDRARHILHTQLEADFCQAPGSISRALQELRDYPDAESLPLLATVQPPSEKMGATRRRNDDIWELRVANYASVGILCAKHPRVLDKAIDYMLGDQSNWLGDYAQLRQLNELLTPYTQQVSGTSIYYTPGRALLNSVVPEGVQAQEVKCAVPGVGMMRRVDPAELKAALLAEITGERTIRREANASAGALEVAPEDTEARVTRLRVDLLSEEQIESFRGDKRYSNALGFSERRPDVLVLAAYAVDGAGDTEGAGIPANADPVAMVGMSDDSPIMRQIGIDVLPAFRGAGIASALVRDAARLTLAEGYLPFYGTSPSHMLSQRVALNAGLVPTWWEYVSTSMNDLPMD
;
A
#
# COMPACT_ATOMS: atom_id res chain seq x y z
N MET A 1 8.58 29.51 10.61
CA MET A 1 9.70 28.55 10.41
C MET A 1 9.99 28.50 8.92
N ASN A 2 11.20 28.77 8.48
CA ASN A 2 11.54 28.74 7.06
C ASN A 2 11.54 27.30 6.50
N THR A 3 11.61 27.13 5.17
CA THR A 3 11.57 25.81 4.52
C THR A 3 12.73 24.91 4.97
N GLU A 4 13.91 25.46 5.16
CA GLU A 4 15.09 24.68 5.58
C GLU A 4 14.93 24.11 7.00
N ASP A 5 14.41 24.92 7.94
CA ASP A 5 14.15 24.44 9.31
C ASP A 5 13.07 23.36 9.36
N ARG A 6 12.02 23.48 8.52
CA ARG A 6 10.97 22.46 8.39
C ARG A 6 11.54 21.13 7.87
N VAL A 7 12.35 21.19 6.82
CA VAL A 7 12.99 19.99 6.25
C VAL A 7 13.92 19.33 7.27
N LYS A 8 14.75 20.09 7.97
CA LYS A 8 15.61 19.55 9.03
C LYS A 8 14.81 18.88 10.15
N ALA A 9 13.72 19.50 10.60
CA ALA A 9 12.84 18.93 11.61
C ALA A 9 12.18 17.62 11.12
N ALA A 10 11.70 17.60 9.89
CA ALA A 10 11.09 16.40 9.29
C ALA A 10 12.12 15.28 9.07
N GLN A 11 13.35 15.60 8.64
CA GLN A 11 14.44 14.63 8.53
C GLN A 11 14.80 14.02 9.89
N ALA A 12 14.86 14.83 10.94
CA ALA A 12 15.13 14.35 12.29
C ALA A 12 14.02 13.39 12.77
N LYS A 13 12.75 13.69 12.49
CA LYS A 13 11.61 12.81 12.81
C LYS A 13 11.71 11.47 12.07
N LEU A 14 11.97 11.48 10.76
CA LEU A 14 12.15 10.26 9.98
C LEU A 14 13.37 9.44 10.45
N ALA A 15 14.47 10.08 10.78
CA ALA A 15 15.65 9.42 11.30
C ALA A 15 15.38 8.74 12.65
N ALA A 16 14.65 9.40 13.55
CA ALA A 16 14.25 8.84 14.84
C ALA A 16 13.35 7.60 14.68
N LEU A 17 12.37 7.66 13.78
CA LEU A 17 11.50 6.53 13.43
C LEU A 17 12.28 5.36 12.79
N GLY A 18 13.29 5.67 11.95
CA GLY A 18 14.13 4.67 11.28
C GLY A 18 15.19 4.03 12.19
N ALA A 19 15.77 4.78 13.13
CA ALA A 19 16.85 4.31 14.00
C ALA A 19 16.44 3.13 14.89
N ARG A 20 15.18 3.08 15.31
CA ARG A 20 14.65 1.98 16.12
C ARG A 20 14.57 0.63 15.38
N ARG A 21 14.77 0.59 14.06
CA ARG A 21 14.48 -0.55 13.19
C ARG A 21 15.66 -1.11 12.43
N GLY A 22 16.87 -0.63 12.71
CA GLY A 22 18.05 -1.07 11.96
C GLY A 22 17.91 -0.75 10.48
N ALA A 23 17.85 0.56 10.15
CA ALA A 23 17.70 1.03 8.78
C ALA A 23 18.81 0.48 7.87
N VAL A 24 18.47 -0.51 7.07
CA VAL A 24 19.33 -0.98 5.98
C VAL A 24 19.18 0.02 4.84
N ASN A 25 20.28 0.60 4.40
CA ASN A 25 20.27 1.46 3.21
C ASN A 25 19.99 0.59 1.97
N ARG A 26 18.74 0.58 1.52
CA ARG A 26 18.26 -0.29 0.43
C ARG A 26 18.29 0.38 -0.93
N GLY A 27 18.58 1.67 -0.98
CA GLY A 27 18.42 2.49 -2.17
C GLY A 27 16.95 2.70 -2.56
N ALA A 28 16.66 3.81 -3.21
CA ALA A 28 15.29 4.17 -3.63
C ALA A 28 14.71 3.18 -4.66
N VAL A 29 13.39 2.97 -4.60
CA VAL A 29 12.64 2.19 -5.59
C VAL A 29 12.09 3.15 -6.65
N THR A 30 12.76 3.24 -7.76
CA THR A 30 12.44 4.20 -8.84
C THR A 30 12.17 3.53 -10.19
N THR A 31 12.27 2.20 -10.27
CA THR A 31 12.05 1.45 -11.50
C THR A 31 11.02 0.33 -11.29
N LEU A 32 10.30 0.01 -12.35
CA LEU A 32 9.30 -1.05 -12.34
C LEU A 32 9.93 -2.42 -12.04
N ASP A 33 11.14 -2.69 -12.55
CA ASP A 33 11.82 -3.98 -12.32
C ASP A 33 12.18 -4.16 -10.85
N ARG A 34 12.64 -3.09 -10.19
CA ARG A 34 12.91 -3.11 -8.75
C ARG A 34 11.64 -3.32 -7.93
N ALA A 35 10.56 -2.61 -8.28
CA ALA A 35 9.27 -2.77 -7.63
C ALA A 35 8.72 -4.19 -7.78
N ARG A 36 8.78 -4.76 -8.98
CA ARG A 36 8.40 -6.15 -9.26
C ARG A 36 9.24 -7.15 -8.47
N HIS A 37 10.54 -6.96 -8.43
CA HIS A 37 11.42 -7.85 -7.67
C HIS A 37 11.05 -7.87 -6.18
N ILE A 38 10.79 -6.71 -5.58
CA ILE A 38 10.33 -6.61 -4.18
C ILE A 38 8.99 -7.33 -4.01
N LEU A 39 8.03 -7.08 -4.90
CA LEU A 39 6.71 -7.69 -4.85
C LEU A 39 6.78 -9.22 -4.97
N HIS A 40 7.51 -9.74 -5.96
CA HIS A 40 7.67 -11.19 -6.12
C HIS A 40 8.30 -11.81 -4.88
N THR A 41 9.37 -11.22 -4.37
CA THR A 41 10.03 -11.69 -3.14
C THR A 41 9.05 -11.72 -1.95
N GLN A 42 8.19 -10.70 -1.83
CA GLN A 42 7.21 -10.65 -0.74
C GLN A 42 6.09 -11.68 -0.91
N LEU A 43 5.51 -11.79 -2.10
CA LEU A 43 4.45 -12.78 -2.35
C LEU A 43 4.98 -14.22 -2.21
N GLU A 44 6.20 -14.50 -2.67
CA GLU A 44 6.85 -15.79 -2.47
C GLU A 44 7.03 -16.10 -0.98
N ALA A 45 7.45 -15.12 -0.18
CA ALA A 45 7.54 -15.26 1.27
C ALA A 45 6.17 -15.48 1.92
N ASP A 46 5.17 -14.67 1.58
CA ASP A 46 3.82 -14.70 2.15
C ASP A 46 3.10 -16.03 1.91
N PHE A 47 3.37 -16.67 0.77
CA PHE A 47 2.75 -17.92 0.35
C PHE A 47 3.69 -19.11 0.43
N CYS A 48 4.80 -18.98 1.15
CA CYS A 48 5.79 -20.03 1.36
C CYS A 48 6.34 -20.64 0.06
N GLN A 49 6.39 -19.87 -1.01
CA GLN A 49 6.89 -20.30 -2.31
C GLN A 49 8.43 -20.25 -2.36
N ALA A 50 9.01 -21.09 -3.22
CA ALA A 50 10.45 -21.03 -3.45
C ALA A 50 10.85 -19.71 -4.15
N PRO A 51 12.01 -19.12 -3.82
CA PRO A 51 12.49 -17.92 -4.47
C PRO A 51 12.55 -18.06 -6.01
N GLY A 52 12.00 -17.06 -6.71
CA GLY A 52 11.95 -17.01 -8.17
C GLY A 52 10.83 -17.84 -8.81
N SER A 53 9.95 -18.48 -8.03
CA SER A 53 8.84 -19.29 -8.56
C SER A 53 7.84 -18.46 -9.34
N ILE A 54 7.48 -17.26 -8.86
CA ILE A 54 6.59 -16.33 -9.57
C ILE A 54 7.21 -15.90 -10.90
N SER A 55 8.49 -15.57 -10.91
CA SER A 55 9.17 -15.16 -12.14
C SER A 55 9.21 -16.28 -13.19
N ARG A 56 9.39 -17.54 -12.77
CA ARG A 56 9.32 -18.72 -13.66
C ARG A 56 7.92 -18.92 -14.21
N ALA A 57 6.88 -18.88 -13.36
CA ALA A 57 5.50 -19.01 -13.79
C ALA A 57 5.08 -17.93 -14.80
N LEU A 58 5.52 -16.68 -14.59
CA LEU A 58 5.30 -15.59 -15.54
C LEU A 58 6.08 -15.80 -16.85
N GLN A 59 7.22 -16.46 -16.83
CA GLN A 59 7.95 -16.82 -18.04
C GLN A 59 7.22 -17.92 -18.81
N GLU A 60 6.71 -18.95 -18.14
CA GLU A 60 5.88 -19.99 -18.75
C GLU A 60 4.66 -19.42 -19.47
N LEU A 61 3.95 -18.44 -18.85
CA LEU A 61 2.83 -17.76 -19.51
C LEU A 61 3.24 -17.02 -20.79
N ARG A 62 4.45 -16.45 -20.83
CA ARG A 62 4.97 -15.78 -22.04
C ARG A 62 5.37 -16.77 -23.14
N ASP A 63 5.94 -17.90 -22.73
CA ASP A 63 6.45 -18.91 -23.65
C ASP A 63 5.29 -19.76 -24.23
N TYR A 64 4.20 -19.89 -23.48
CA TYR A 64 3.02 -20.66 -23.84
C TYR A 64 1.73 -19.84 -23.63
N PRO A 65 1.50 -18.78 -24.44
CA PRO A 65 0.34 -17.87 -24.24
C PRO A 65 -1.03 -18.53 -24.46
N ASP A 66 -1.05 -19.63 -25.21
CA ASP A 66 -2.27 -20.40 -25.51
C ASP A 66 -2.47 -21.61 -24.58
N ALA A 67 -1.78 -21.64 -23.42
CA ALA A 67 -1.95 -22.72 -22.46
C ALA A 67 -3.40 -22.77 -21.94
N GLU A 68 -4.01 -23.96 -21.96
CA GLU A 68 -5.40 -24.16 -21.50
C GLU A 68 -5.56 -23.93 -19.99
N SER A 69 -4.46 -23.99 -19.23
CA SER A 69 -4.46 -23.77 -17.77
C SER A 69 -3.45 -22.69 -17.36
N LEU A 70 -3.85 -21.85 -16.41
CA LEU A 70 -2.96 -20.86 -15.83
C LEU A 70 -1.99 -21.49 -14.83
N PRO A 71 -0.76 -20.97 -14.71
CA PRO A 71 0.19 -21.45 -13.72
C PRO A 71 -0.37 -21.34 -12.30
N LEU A 72 -0.20 -22.41 -11.53
CA LEU A 72 -0.63 -22.49 -10.15
C LEU A 72 0.56 -22.85 -9.25
N LEU A 73 0.89 -21.96 -8.33
CA LEU A 73 1.89 -22.15 -7.30
C LEU A 73 1.21 -22.54 -5.99
N ALA A 74 1.42 -23.75 -5.51
CA ALA A 74 0.74 -24.28 -4.35
C ALA A 74 1.72 -24.87 -3.33
N THR A 75 1.58 -24.51 -2.05
CA THR A 75 2.51 -24.93 -1.00
C THR A 75 1.78 -25.18 0.33
N VAL A 76 2.17 -26.21 1.04
CA VAL A 76 1.81 -26.39 2.46
C VAL A 76 2.72 -25.50 3.30
N GLN A 77 2.15 -24.76 4.26
CA GLN A 77 2.92 -23.92 5.16
C GLN A 77 3.97 -24.75 5.94
N PRO A 78 5.25 -24.38 5.86
CA PRO A 78 6.26 -25.04 6.70
C PRO A 78 6.10 -24.63 8.18
N PRO A 79 6.69 -25.37 9.12
CA PRO A 79 6.72 -24.99 10.54
C PRO A 79 7.24 -23.55 10.73
N SER A 80 6.74 -22.87 11.76
CA SER A 80 6.79 -21.41 12.00
C SER A 80 8.18 -20.77 12.03
N GLU A 81 9.23 -21.52 12.24
CA GLU A 81 10.60 -20.98 12.37
C GLU A 81 11.16 -20.29 11.10
N LYS A 82 10.52 -20.47 9.95
CA LYS A 82 10.94 -19.88 8.65
C LYS A 82 10.11 -18.67 8.19
N MET A 83 9.15 -18.20 8.99
CA MET A 83 8.15 -17.21 8.59
C MET A 83 8.56 -15.74 8.76
N GLY A 84 9.80 -15.43 9.15
CA GLY A 84 10.23 -14.06 9.50
C GLY A 84 10.16 -13.01 8.40
N ALA A 85 9.97 -13.39 7.13
CA ALA A 85 9.89 -12.48 5.99
C ALA A 85 8.46 -12.21 5.50
N THR A 86 7.45 -12.87 6.06
CA THR A 86 6.04 -12.69 5.64
C THR A 86 5.48 -11.34 6.10
N ARG A 87 4.45 -10.85 5.39
CA ARG A 87 3.68 -9.71 5.87
C ARG A 87 3.03 -10.06 7.21
N ARG A 88 3.23 -9.17 8.17
CA ARG A 88 2.69 -9.32 9.52
C ARG A 88 1.19 -9.07 9.49
N ARG A 89 0.45 -9.89 10.22
CA ARG A 89 -1.00 -9.77 10.39
C ARG A 89 -1.31 -9.54 11.87
N ASN A 90 -2.51 -9.11 12.17
CA ASN A 90 -2.95 -8.96 13.57
C ASN A 90 -3.04 -10.32 14.27
N ASP A 91 -3.46 -11.34 13.51
CA ASP A 91 -3.45 -12.73 13.92
C ASP A 91 -2.79 -13.62 12.85
N ASP A 92 -2.38 -14.82 13.24
CA ASP A 92 -1.86 -15.86 12.35
C ASP A 92 -2.83 -17.07 12.29
N ILE A 93 -4.12 -16.83 12.62
CA ILE A 93 -5.16 -17.85 12.63
C ILE A 93 -5.78 -17.92 11.24
N TRP A 94 -5.23 -18.75 10.37
CA TRP A 94 -5.74 -19.01 9.03
C TRP A 94 -5.44 -20.45 8.59
N GLU A 95 -6.22 -21.01 7.70
CA GLU A 95 -6.03 -22.34 7.11
C GLU A 95 -5.66 -22.28 5.63
N LEU A 96 -6.17 -21.28 4.91
CA LEU A 96 -5.96 -21.11 3.49
C LEU A 96 -5.70 -19.63 3.15
N ARG A 97 -4.68 -19.40 2.33
CA ARG A 97 -4.39 -18.11 1.68
C ARG A 97 -4.35 -18.32 0.18
N VAL A 98 -5.00 -17.43 -0.54
CA VAL A 98 -5.05 -17.46 -2.01
C VAL A 98 -4.79 -16.07 -2.54
N ALA A 99 -3.96 -15.99 -3.58
CA ALA A 99 -3.77 -14.77 -4.36
C ALA A 99 -3.75 -15.08 -5.86
N ASN A 100 -4.07 -14.08 -6.65
CA ASN A 100 -3.80 -14.07 -8.08
C ASN A 100 -2.97 -12.82 -8.42
N TYR A 101 -1.85 -13.06 -9.06
CA TYR A 101 -0.93 -12.03 -9.54
C TYR A 101 -0.63 -12.27 -11.02
N ALA A 102 -1.06 -11.34 -11.89
CA ALA A 102 -0.81 -11.40 -13.33
C ALA A 102 -1.14 -12.77 -13.95
N SER A 103 -2.31 -13.33 -13.62
CA SER A 103 -2.80 -14.66 -14.03
C SER A 103 -2.03 -15.85 -13.46
N VAL A 104 -1.15 -15.64 -12.48
CA VAL A 104 -0.56 -16.73 -11.68
C VAL A 104 -1.37 -16.91 -10.42
N GLY A 105 -1.96 -18.10 -10.24
CA GLY A 105 -2.60 -18.49 -8.98
C GLY A 105 -1.55 -18.87 -7.94
N ILE A 106 -1.71 -18.38 -6.70
CA ILE A 106 -0.75 -18.65 -5.61
C ILE A 106 -1.53 -19.08 -4.38
N LEU A 107 -1.24 -20.29 -3.89
CA LEU A 107 -1.90 -20.87 -2.72
C LEU A 107 -0.92 -21.26 -1.64
N CYS A 108 -1.36 -21.08 -0.39
CA CYS A 108 -0.72 -21.66 0.77
C CYS A 108 -1.80 -22.15 1.74
N ALA A 109 -1.69 -23.39 2.21
CA ALA A 109 -2.57 -23.95 3.23
C ALA A 109 -1.78 -24.54 4.38
N LYS A 110 -2.35 -24.56 5.58
CA LYS A 110 -1.73 -25.22 6.74
C LYS A 110 -1.84 -26.74 6.65
N HIS A 111 -2.94 -27.24 6.08
CA HIS A 111 -3.19 -28.66 5.96
C HIS A 111 -3.13 -29.15 4.51
N PRO A 112 -2.39 -30.26 4.21
CA PRO A 112 -2.30 -30.82 2.86
C PRO A 112 -3.67 -31.10 2.23
N ARG A 113 -4.63 -31.65 3.00
CA ARG A 113 -6.00 -31.94 2.50
C ARG A 113 -6.76 -30.69 2.04
N VAL A 114 -6.52 -29.54 2.70
CA VAL A 114 -7.11 -28.26 2.29
C VAL A 114 -6.46 -27.81 0.99
N LEU A 115 -5.14 -27.94 0.89
CA LEU A 115 -4.39 -27.57 -0.30
C LEU A 115 -4.83 -28.39 -1.52
N ASP A 116 -4.85 -29.74 -1.41
CA ASP A 116 -5.21 -30.64 -2.50
C ASP A 116 -6.60 -30.29 -3.07
N LYS A 117 -7.59 -30.12 -2.18
CA LYS A 117 -8.94 -29.75 -2.61
C LYS A 117 -9.04 -28.32 -3.17
N ALA A 118 -8.29 -27.36 -2.63
CA ALA A 118 -8.24 -26.01 -3.17
C ALA A 118 -7.61 -26.02 -4.58
N ILE A 119 -6.58 -26.85 -4.82
CA ILE A 119 -6.00 -27.04 -6.15
C ILE A 119 -7.04 -27.60 -7.11
N ASP A 120 -7.80 -28.62 -6.74
CA ASP A 120 -8.85 -29.20 -7.59
C ASP A 120 -9.87 -28.16 -8.05
N TYR A 121 -10.22 -27.20 -7.16
CA TYR A 121 -11.10 -26.09 -7.52
C TYR A 121 -10.47 -25.05 -8.45
N MET A 122 -9.15 -24.92 -8.38
CA MET A 122 -8.41 -23.87 -9.10
C MET A 122 -7.88 -24.33 -10.47
N LEU A 123 -7.92 -25.62 -10.76
CA LEU A 123 -7.51 -26.14 -12.05
C LEU A 123 -8.56 -25.81 -13.13
N GLY A 124 -8.09 -25.32 -14.27
CA GLY A 124 -8.94 -24.93 -15.40
C GLY A 124 -9.37 -23.45 -15.36
N ASP A 125 -10.45 -23.13 -16.06
CA ASP A 125 -10.97 -21.74 -16.24
C ASP A 125 -11.39 -21.06 -14.94
N GLN A 126 -11.57 -21.84 -13.88
CA GLN A 126 -12.06 -21.35 -12.59
C GLN A 126 -11.03 -20.48 -11.85
N SER A 127 -9.74 -20.61 -12.16
CA SER A 127 -8.68 -19.86 -11.46
C SER A 127 -8.80 -18.33 -11.60
N ASN A 128 -9.38 -17.85 -12.70
CA ASN A 128 -9.63 -16.42 -12.90
C ASN A 128 -10.81 -15.89 -12.06
N TRP A 129 -11.73 -16.77 -11.63
CA TRP A 129 -12.98 -16.41 -10.97
C TRP A 129 -13.01 -16.75 -9.48
N LEU A 130 -11.86 -17.05 -8.91
CA LEU A 130 -11.73 -17.49 -7.51
C LEU A 130 -12.24 -16.48 -6.48
N GLY A 131 -12.33 -15.22 -6.85
CA GLY A 131 -12.92 -14.18 -6.00
C GLY A 131 -14.45 -14.12 -6.06
N ASP A 132 -15.09 -14.89 -6.95
CA ASP A 132 -16.52 -14.87 -7.14
C ASP A 132 -17.25 -15.69 -6.09
N TYR A 133 -18.49 -15.29 -5.80
CA TYR A 133 -19.29 -15.88 -4.73
C TYR A 133 -19.46 -17.40 -4.83
N ALA A 134 -19.61 -17.94 -6.03
CA ALA A 134 -19.79 -19.39 -6.21
C ALA A 134 -18.57 -20.19 -5.76
N GLN A 135 -17.36 -19.71 -6.08
CA GLN A 135 -16.11 -20.35 -5.70
C GLN A 135 -15.82 -20.14 -4.21
N LEU A 136 -16.08 -18.97 -3.67
CA LEU A 136 -15.95 -18.68 -2.24
C LEU A 136 -16.86 -19.60 -1.39
N ARG A 137 -18.07 -19.88 -1.87
CA ARG A 137 -18.97 -20.83 -1.20
C ARG A 137 -18.35 -22.20 -1.07
N GLN A 138 -17.82 -22.76 -2.15
CA GLN A 138 -17.20 -24.10 -2.16
C GLN A 138 -15.96 -24.13 -1.24
N LEU A 139 -15.14 -23.08 -1.25
CA LEU A 139 -14.00 -22.98 -0.35
C LEU A 139 -14.43 -22.87 1.12
N ASN A 140 -15.51 -22.18 1.41
CA ASN A 140 -16.03 -22.09 2.77
C ASN A 140 -16.61 -23.43 3.27
N GLU A 141 -17.26 -24.23 2.41
CA GLU A 141 -17.65 -25.59 2.73
C GLU A 141 -16.42 -26.46 3.08
N LEU A 142 -15.31 -26.30 2.36
CA LEU A 142 -14.04 -26.97 2.64
C LEU A 142 -13.43 -26.52 3.98
N LEU A 143 -13.55 -25.25 4.35
CA LEU A 143 -12.94 -24.65 5.53
C LEU A 143 -13.76 -24.84 6.81
N THR A 144 -15.05 -25.12 6.70
CA THR A 144 -15.98 -25.30 7.83
C THR A 144 -15.47 -26.30 8.88
N PRO A 145 -14.90 -27.48 8.53
CA PRO A 145 -14.36 -28.43 9.52
C PRO A 145 -13.21 -27.88 10.37
N TYR A 146 -12.58 -26.79 9.92
CA TYR A 146 -11.48 -26.11 10.61
C TYR A 146 -11.96 -24.87 11.37
N THR A 147 -13.28 -24.62 11.42
CA THR A 147 -13.87 -23.43 12.02
C THR A 147 -13.33 -22.15 11.35
N GLN A 148 -13.10 -22.22 10.05
CA GLN A 148 -12.55 -21.14 9.24
C GLN A 148 -13.47 -20.82 8.06
N GLN A 149 -13.41 -19.56 7.61
CA GLN A 149 -14.08 -19.15 6.39
C GLN A 149 -13.36 -18.00 5.72
N VAL A 150 -13.60 -17.78 4.45
CA VAL A 150 -13.25 -16.58 3.71
C VAL A 150 -14.44 -15.61 3.79
N SER A 151 -14.26 -14.48 4.43
CA SER A 151 -15.29 -13.45 4.60
C SER A 151 -15.24 -12.36 3.52
N GLY A 152 -14.18 -12.26 2.76
CA GLY A 152 -14.03 -11.26 1.70
C GLY A 152 -12.71 -11.35 0.98
N THR A 153 -12.63 -10.59 -0.11
CA THR A 153 -11.44 -10.45 -0.96
C THR A 153 -10.88 -9.05 -0.81
N SER A 154 -9.58 -8.90 -0.92
CA SER A 154 -8.90 -7.61 -1.01
C SER A 154 -8.23 -7.46 -2.36
N ILE A 155 -8.33 -6.27 -2.94
CA ILE A 155 -7.52 -5.85 -4.09
C ILE A 155 -6.39 -4.98 -3.56
N TYR A 156 -5.19 -5.27 -4.02
CA TYR A 156 -3.99 -4.55 -3.65
C TYR A 156 -3.40 -3.78 -4.83
N TYR A 157 -3.01 -2.56 -4.55
CA TYR A 157 -2.46 -1.60 -5.49
C TYR A 157 -1.02 -1.31 -5.14
N THR A 158 -0.14 -1.22 -6.15
CA THR A 158 1.25 -0.81 -5.99
C THR A 158 1.59 0.34 -6.93
N PRO A 159 2.73 1.03 -6.75
CA PRO A 159 3.12 2.14 -7.61
C PRO A 159 3.16 1.78 -9.08
N GLY A 160 2.42 2.52 -9.90
CA GLY A 160 2.52 2.49 -11.35
C GLY A 160 3.77 3.23 -11.85
N ARG A 161 4.07 3.10 -13.14
CA ARG A 161 5.27 3.70 -13.77
C ARG A 161 5.35 5.22 -13.56
N ALA A 162 4.24 5.93 -13.68
CA ALA A 162 4.20 7.37 -13.50
C ALA A 162 4.62 7.78 -12.08
N LEU A 163 4.10 7.09 -11.06
CA LEU A 163 4.46 7.33 -9.68
C LEU A 163 5.92 7.00 -9.40
N LEU A 164 6.44 5.88 -9.91
CA LEU A 164 7.86 5.51 -9.78
C LEU A 164 8.78 6.56 -10.39
N ASN A 165 8.42 7.12 -11.55
CA ASN A 165 9.20 8.17 -12.20
C ASN A 165 9.18 9.49 -11.42
N SER A 166 8.14 9.75 -10.63
CA SER A 166 8.00 10.98 -9.83
C SER A 166 8.73 10.91 -8.47
N VAL A 167 9.35 9.80 -8.12
CA VAL A 167 10.08 9.64 -6.84
C VAL A 167 11.26 10.59 -6.77
N VAL A 168 11.95 10.80 -7.88
CA VAL A 168 13.08 11.73 -7.95
C VAL A 168 12.57 13.08 -8.43
N PRO A 169 12.55 14.13 -7.56
CA PRO A 169 12.13 15.46 -7.94
C PRO A 169 13.00 16.06 -9.05
N GLU A 170 12.46 17.04 -9.77
CA GLU A 170 13.24 17.83 -10.72
C GLU A 170 14.41 18.53 -10.02
N GLY A 171 15.59 18.50 -10.65
CA GLY A 171 16.82 19.10 -10.11
C GLY A 171 17.65 18.17 -9.21
N VAL A 172 17.11 17.04 -8.75
CA VAL A 172 17.91 16.03 -8.02
C VAL A 172 18.65 15.15 -9.02
N GLN A 173 19.97 15.08 -8.88
CA GLN A 173 20.79 14.29 -9.80
C GLN A 173 20.66 12.79 -9.51
N ALA A 174 20.31 12.03 -10.53
CA ALA A 174 20.24 10.58 -10.47
C ALA A 174 21.20 9.95 -11.48
N GLN A 175 22.02 9.02 -11.03
CA GLN A 175 22.86 8.20 -11.87
C GLN A 175 22.14 6.90 -12.23
N GLU A 176 22.08 6.57 -13.51
CA GLU A 176 21.64 5.25 -13.94
C GLU A 176 22.76 4.24 -13.76
N VAL A 177 22.52 3.22 -12.94
CA VAL A 177 23.50 2.15 -12.68
C VAL A 177 22.85 0.80 -12.91
N LYS A 178 23.64 -0.16 -13.43
CA LYS A 178 23.19 -1.54 -13.57
C LYS A 178 23.05 -2.15 -12.16
N CYS A 179 21.90 -2.72 -11.87
CA CYS A 179 21.69 -3.40 -10.59
C CYS A 179 22.47 -4.71 -10.54
N ALA A 180 23.15 -4.96 -9.41
CA ALA A 180 23.84 -6.23 -9.19
C ALA A 180 22.86 -7.40 -8.87
N VAL A 181 21.60 -7.11 -8.59
CA VAL A 181 20.58 -8.11 -8.29
C VAL A 181 20.12 -8.75 -9.60
N PRO A 182 20.19 -10.08 -9.75
CA PRO A 182 19.67 -10.76 -10.93
C PRO A 182 18.19 -10.45 -11.17
N GLY A 183 17.83 -10.16 -12.44
CA GLY A 183 16.46 -9.82 -12.81
C GLY A 183 16.06 -8.35 -12.59
N VAL A 184 16.91 -7.54 -11.99
CA VAL A 184 16.74 -6.09 -11.88
C VAL A 184 17.68 -5.42 -12.89
N GLY A 185 17.12 -4.74 -13.89
CA GLY A 185 17.88 -4.09 -14.97
C GLY A 185 18.65 -2.85 -14.51
N MET A 186 18.27 -1.68 -15.03
CA MET A 186 18.84 -0.39 -14.64
C MET A 186 18.10 0.16 -13.42
N MET A 187 18.83 0.81 -12.52
CA MET A 187 18.26 1.53 -11.38
C MET A 187 18.83 2.96 -11.32
N ARG A 188 18.03 3.89 -10.87
CA ARG A 188 18.49 5.26 -10.56
C ARG A 188 19.09 5.27 -9.18
N ARG A 189 20.36 5.63 -9.10
CA ARG A 189 21.06 5.83 -7.83
C ARG A 189 21.07 7.32 -7.52
N VAL A 190 20.41 7.69 -6.43
CA VAL A 190 20.38 9.05 -5.88
C VAL A 190 20.92 8.97 -4.45
N ASP A 191 21.54 10.03 -3.97
CA ASP A 191 21.88 10.13 -2.57
C ASP A 191 20.57 10.09 -1.73
N PRO A 192 20.40 9.12 -0.82
CA PRO A 192 19.15 8.96 -0.09
C PRO A 192 18.81 10.14 0.81
N ALA A 193 19.82 10.86 1.32
CA ALA A 193 19.62 12.00 2.19
C ALA A 193 19.15 13.22 1.37
N GLU A 194 19.79 13.45 0.21
CA GLU A 194 19.41 14.51 -0.73
C GLU A 194 17.98 14.28 -1.26
N LEU A 195 17.68 13.04 -1.67
CA LEU A 195 16.36 12.67 -2.15
C LEU A 195 15.26 12.91 -1.11
N LYS A 196 15.49 12.47 0.12
CA LYS A 196 14.53 12.68 1.21
C LYS A 196 14.35 14.15 1.54
N ALA A 197 15.44 14.93 1.58
CA ALA A 197 15.38 16.37 1.81
C ALA A 197 14.53 17.07 0.75
N ALA A 198 14.77 16.77 -0.52
CA ALA A 198 14.02 17.34 -1.65
C ALA A 198 12.53 16.98 -1.59
N LEU A 199 12.20 15.70 -1.32
CA LEU A 199 10.81 15.27 -1.18
C LEU A 199 10.12 15.93 0.02
N LEU A 200 10.78 16.04 1.16
CA LEU A 200 10.21 16.70 2.34
C LEU A 200 10.00 18.18 2.10
N ALA A 201 10.90 18.85 1.37
CA ALA A 201 10.73 20.27 1.00
C ALA A 201 9.51 20.47 0.09
N GLU A 202 9.26 19.53 -0.83
CA GLU A 202 8.10 19.55 -1.73
C GLU A 202 6.78 19.24 -1.01
N ILE A 203 6.79 18.21 -0.12
CA ILE A 203 5.59 17.64 0.48
C ILE A 203 5.12 18.42 1.70
N THR A 204 6.02 18.85 2.57
CA THR A 204 5.66 19.51 3.82
C THR A 204 5.50 21.02 3.65
N GLY A 205 4.56 21.60 4.40
CA GLY A 205 4.24 23.00 4.39
C GLY A 205 2.93 23.32 3.70
N GLU A 206 2.74 24.61 3.43
CA GLU A 206 1.51 25.08 2.80
C GLU A 206 1.49 24.76 1.31
N ARG A 207 0.34 24.25 0.86
CA ARG A 207 0.09 23.96 -0.54
C ARG A 207 -1.38 24.07 -0.89
N THR A 208 -1.65 24.27 -2.17
CA THR A 208 -3.01 24.33 -2.70
C THR A 208 -3.28 23.05 -3.48
N ILE A 209 -4.33 22.34 -3.09
CA ILE A 209 -4.85 21.22 -3.87
C ILE A 209 -6.00 21.72 -4.71
N ARG A 210 -5.88 21.59 -6.03
CA ARG A 210 -6.93 21.87 -7.00
C ARG A 210 -7.50 20.56 -7.52
N ARG A 211 -8.79 20.37 -7.40
CA ARG A 211 -9.48 19.31 -8.12
C ARG A 211 -9.71 19.82 -9.54
N GLU A 212 -9.04 19.22 -10.52
CA GLU A 212 -9.41 19.42 -11.92
C GLU A 212 -10.78 18.81 -12.16
N ALA A 213 -11.72 19.59 -12.68
CA ALA A 213 -13.10 19.17 -12.92
C ALA A 213 -13.23 17.97 -13.88
N ASN A 214 -12.17 17.61 -14.62
CA ASN A 214 -12.16 16.64 -15.71
C ASN A 214 -11.19 15.44 -15.54
N ALA A 215 -10.65 15.18 -14.35
CA ALA A 215 -9.72 14.06 -14.17
C ALA A 215 -10.37 12.66 -14.17
N SER A 216 -11.63 12.55 -14.56
CA SER A 216 -12.33 11.25 -14.69
C SER A 216 -13.11 11.16 -16.00
N ALA A 217 -12.41 11.24 -17.12
CA ALA A 217 -12.97 10.79 -18.40
C ALA A 217 -13.22 9.27 -18.30
N GLY A 218 -14.46 8.88 -18.04
CA GLY A 218 -14.88 7.48 -18.02
C GLY A 218 -15.91 7.08 -16.95
N ALA A 219 -16.23 7.93 -15.99
CA ALA A 219 -17.30 7.64 -15.04
C ALA A 219 -18.62 8.21 -15.55
N LEU A 220 -19.66 7.39 -15.61
CA LEU A 220 -21.04 7.85 -15.77
C LEU A 220 -21.26 8.96 -14.74
N GLU A 221 -21.47 10.18 -15.21
CA GLU A 221 -21.73 11.34 -14.37
C GLU A 221 -23.08 11.18 -13.69
N VAL A 222 -23.05 10.93 -12.39
CA VAL A 222 -24.06 11.50 -11.50
C VAL A 222 -23.31 12.63 -10.77
N ALA A 223 -23.12 13.74 -11.43
CA ALA A 223 -22.60 14.95 -10.82
C ALA A 223 -23.77 15.66 -10.12
N PRO A 224 -23.66 16.02 -8.84
CA PRO A 224 -24.45 17.12 -8.31
C PRO A 224 -24.03 18.41 -9.03
N GLU A 225 -24.97 19.29 -9.33
CA GLU A 225 -24.85 20.51 -10.13
C GLU A 225 -23.90 21.60 -9.59
N ASP A 226 -23.13 21.33 -8.52
CA ASP A 226 -22.14 22.23 -7.93
C ASP A 226 -20.70 21.76 -8.17
N THR A 227 -20.25 21.79 -9.42
CA THR A 227 -18.84 21.48 -9.77
C THR A 227 -18.00 22.75 -9.95
N GLU A 228 -18.03 23.67 -9.03
CA GLU A 228 -16.94 24.61 -8.89
C GLU A 228 -15.67 23.85 -8.46
N ALA A 229 -14.56 24.13 -9.12
CA ALA A 229 -13.26 23.56 -8.79
C ALA A 229 -12.93 23.89 -7.32
N ARG A 230 -13.11 22.93 -6.42
CA ARG A 230 -12.79 23.13 -5.01
C ARG A 230 -11.28 23.28 -4.87
N VAL A 231 -10.86 24.49 -4.57
CA VAL A 231 -9.48 24.82 -4.20
C VAL A 231 -9.39 24.75 -2.68
N THR A 232 -8.54 23.87 -2.17
CA THR A 232 -8.34 23.74 -0.73
C THR A 232 -6.88 24.07 -0.41
N ARG A 233 -6.66 25.08 0.43
CA ARG A 233 -5.34 25.40 0.97
C ARG A 233 -5.09 24.52 2.19
N LEU A 234 -3.97 23.82 2.18
CA LEU A 234 -3.59 22.91 3.26
C LEU A 234 -2.15 23.15 3.68
N ARG A 235 -1.86 22.93 4.94
CA ARG A 235 -0.50 22.68 5.42
C ARG A 235 -0.36 21.18 5.69
N VAL A 236 0.71 20.59 5.18
CA VAL A 236 1.05 19.17 5.43
C VAL A 236 2.26 19.10 6.32
N ASP A 237 2.15 18.35 7.40
CA ASP A 237 3.21 18.11 8.37
C ASP A 237 3.52 16.61 8.47
N LEU A 238 4.79 16.27 8.60
CA LEU A 238 5.22 14.95 9.04
C LEU A 238 5.14 14.88 10.57
N LEU A 239 4.42 13.90 11.09
CA LEU A 239 4.24 13.74 12.53
C LEU A 239 5.44 13.03 13.18
N SER A 240 5.76 13.42 14.41
CA SER A 240 6.66 12.67 15.29
C SER A 240 5.91 11.51 15.95
N GLU A 241 6.65 10.57 16.54
CA GLU A 241 6.07 9.45 17.29
C GLU A 241 5.15 9.91 18.43
N GLU A 242 5.56 10.93 19.19
CA GLU A 242 4.74 11.50 20.25
C GLU A 242 3.44 12.11 19.71
N GLN A 243 3.52 12.80 18.56
CA GLN A 243 2.34 13.34 17.89
C GLN A 243 1.42 12.22 17.38
N ILE A 244 1.99 11.13 16.80
CA ILE A 244 1.20 9.97 16.37
C ILE A 244 0.49 9.35 17.58
N GLU A 245 1.21 9.15 18.69
CA GLU A 245 0.68 8.54 19.90
C GLU A 245 -0.50 9.36 20.51
N SER A 246 -0.50 10.67 20.33
CA SER A 246 -1.60 11.54 20.82
C SER A 246 -2.95 11.25 20.14
N PHE A 247 -2.96 10.56 18.99
CA PHE A 247 -4.16 10.15 18.28
C PHE A 247 -4.63 8.72 18.65
N ARG A 248 -3.97 8.05 19.61
CA ARG A 248 -4.37 6.70 20.02
C ARG A 248 -5.82 6.68 20.53
N GLY A 249 -6.65 5.83 19.90
CA GLY A 249 -8.06 5.71 20.19
C GLY A 249 -8.97 6.72 19.46
N ASP A 250 -8.42 7.62 18.67
CA ASP A 250 -9.21 8.51 17.82
C ASP A 250 -9.72 7.77 16.58
N LYS A 251 -11.01 7.44 16.59
CA LYS A 251 -11.67 6.69 15.51
C LYS A 251 -11.72 7.43 14.18
N ARG A 252 -11.50 8.75 14.18
CA ARG A 252 -11.49 9.56 12.94
C ARG A 252 -10.37 9.16 11.98
N TYR A 253 -9.29 8.57 12.53
CA TYR A 253 -8.07 8.23 11.78
C TYR A 253 -7.73 6.74 11.88
N SER A 254 -8.72 5.89 12.11
CA SER A 254 -8.53 4.44 12.36
C SER A 254 -8.06 3.65 11.13
N ASN A 255 -8.21 4.19 9.92
CA ASN A 255 -7.61 3.58 8.72
C ASN A 255 -6.17 4.06 8.52
N ALA A 256 -5.86 5.32 8.85
CA ALA A 256 -4.52 5.89 8.73
C ALA A 256 -3.57 5.35 9.81
N LEU A 257 -4.07 5.12 11.03
CA LEU A 257 -3.28 4.73 12.20
C LEU A 257 -3.78 3.40 12.76
N GLY A 258 -2.93 2.39 12.71
CA GLY A 258 -3.26 1.04 13.19
C GLY A 258 -2.91 0.80 14.65
N PHE A 259 -1.95 1.52 15.19
CA PHE A 259 -1.39 1.34 16.54
C PHE A 259 -1.08 -0.12 16.90
N SER A 260 -0.74 -0.92 15.90
CA SER A 260 -0.44 -2.33 16.08
C SER A 260 1.03 -2.52 16.50
N GLU A 261 1.28 -3.25 17.57
CA GLU A 261 2.65 -3.61 17.98
C GLU A 261 3.37 -4.44 16.90
N ARG A 262 2.64 -5.30 16.19
CA ARG A 262 3.19 -6.13 15.13
C ARG A 262 3.44 -5.36 13.84
N ARG A 263 2.63 -4.34 13.56
CA ARG A 263 2.68 -3.49 12.36
C ARG A 263 2.68 -2.01 12.78
N PRO A 264 3.75 -1.54 13.39
CA PRO A 264 3.80 -0.18 13.90
C PRO A 264 3.71 0.85 12.77
N ASP A 265 3.06 1.98 13.05
CA ASP A 265 3.00 3.13 12.18
C ASP A 265 4.38 3.78 12.07
N VAL A 266 4.89 4.01 10.85
CA VAL A 266 6.30 4.34 10.61
C VAL A 266 6.52 5.65 9.88
N LEU A 267 5.48 6.14 9.21
CA LEU A 267 5.46 7.42 8.53
C LEU A 267 4.02 7.91 8.55
N VAL A 268 3.80 9.12 9.03
CA VAL A 268 2.46 9.71 9.07
C VAL A 268 2.54 11.16 8.60
N LEU A 269 1.74 11.49 7.57
CA LEU A 269 1.54 12.87 7.13
C LEU A 269 0.14 13.30 7.54
N ALA A 270 0.05 14.45 8.19
CA ALA A 270 -1.20 15.09 8.57
C ALA A 270 -1.41 16.38 7.78
N ALA A 271 -2.61 16.55 7.25
CA ALA A 271 -3.00 17.77 6.54
C ALA A 271 -3.95 18.58 7.40
N TYR A 272 -3.70 19.89 7.46
CA TYR A 272 -4.47 20.87 8.22
C TYR A 272 -5.05 21.90 7.25
N ALA A 273 -6.31 22.30 7.42
CA ALA A 273 -6.88 23.40 6.66
C ALA A 273 -6.23 24.71 7.05
N VAL A 274 -5.89 25.52 6.03
CA VAL A 274 -5.45 26.90 6.24
C VAL A 274 -6.65 27.77 5.96
N ASP A 275 -7.22 28.38 7.00
CA ASP A 275 -8.39 29.23 6.88
C ASP A 275 -8.11 30.45 5.98
N GLY A 276 -8.98 30.64 5.00
CA GLY A 276 -8.87 31.68 3.98
C GLY A 276 -9.51 33.02 4.35
N ALA A 277 -9.59 33.39 5.62
CA ALA A 277 -10.17 34.66 6.04
C ALA A 277 -9.09 35.58 6.67
N GLY A 278 -8.37 36.28 5.83
CA GLY A 278 -7.48 37.34 6.23
C GLY A 278 -6.08 37.22 5.62
N ASP A 279 -5.73 38.18 4.76
CA ASP A 279 -4.42 38.38 4.11
C ASP A 279 -3.27 38.69 5.12
N THR A 280 -3.15 37.88 6.17
CA THR A 280 -1.97 37.91 7.04
C THR A 280 -1.11 36.73 6.69
N GLU A 281 -0.10 36.91 5.85
CA GLU A 281 1.05 36.01 5.76
C GLU A 281 1.55 35.75 7.18
N GLY A 282 1.40 34.49 7.63
CA GLY A 282 1.92 34.06 8.92
C GLY A 282 0.91 33.71 10.01
N ALA A 283 -0.39 33.67 9.72
CA ALA A 283 -1.36 33.09 10.66
C ALA A 283 -1.08 31.57 10.79
N GLY A 284 -0.30 31.20 11.81
CA GLY A 284 0.01 29.81 12.12
C GLY A 284 -1.28 29.03 12.39
N ILE A 285 -1.33 27.77 11.96
CA ILE A 285 -2.39 26.84 12.41
C ILE A 285 -2.39 26.87 13.94
N PRO A 286 -3.56 26.98 14.57
CA PRO A 286 -3.66 26.89 16.03
C PRO A 286 -2.95 25.61 16.49
N ALA A 287 -2.22 25.70 17.59
CA ALA A 287 -1.45 24.57 18.14
C ALA A 287 -2.32 23.32 18.41
N ASN A 288 -3.63 23.51 18.52
CA ASN A 288 -4.64 22.48 18.80
C ASN A 288 -5.55 22.20 17.60
N ALA A 289 -5.19 22.59 16.37
CA ALA A 289 -6.02 22.28 15.22
C ALA A 289 -6.00 20.78 14.91
N ASP A 290 -7.19 20.19 14.73
CA ASP A 290 -7.31 18.80 14.27
C ASP A 290 -6.91 18.68 12.79
N PRO A 291 -6.19 17.62 12.40
CA PRO A 291 -5.95 17.32 10.99
C PRO A 291 -7.28 17.10 10.24
N VAL A 292 -7.40 17.65 9.04
CA VAL A 292 -8.56 17.39 8.17
C VAL A 292 -8.41 16.09 7.38
N ALA A 293 -7.16 15.60 7.27
CA ALA A 293 -6.83 14.32 6.68
C ALA A 293 -5.50 13.79 7.25
N MET A 294 -5.37 12.48 7.26
CA MET A 294 -4.15 11.81 7.73
C MET A 294 -3.88 10.57 6.89
N VAL A 295 -2.64 10.43 6.40
CA VAL A 295 -2.14 9.21 5.76
C VAL A 295 -1.06 8.59 6.64
N GLY A 296 -1.19 7.29 6.90
CA GLY A 296 -0.21 6.51 7.65
C GLY A 296 0.37 5.38 6.83
N MET A 297 1.60 5.02 7.16
CA MET A 297 2.30 3.87 6.61
C MET A 297 2.64 2.93 7.76
N SER A 298 2.19 1.68 7.68
CA SER A 298 2.54 0.64 8.65
C SER A 298 3.64 -0.29 8.12
N ASP A 299 4.47 -0.79 9.05
CA ASP A 299 5.61 -1.65 8.75
C ASP A 299 5.19 -3.11 8.70
N ASP A 300 4.53 -3.50 7.61
CA ASP A 300 3.90 -4.82 7.46
C ASP A 300 4.93 -5.93 7.21
N SER A 301 6.04 -5.60 6.57
CA SER A 301 7.10 -6.56 6.29
C SER A 301 8.47 -5.89 6.23
N PRO A 302 9.56 -6.67 6.14
CA PRO A 302 10.90 -6.10 5.96
C PRO A 302 11.06 -5.24 4.70
N ILE A 303 10.23 -5.41 3.67
CA ILE A 303 10.41 -4.79 2.35
C ILE A 303 9.18 -4.06 1.82
N MET A 304 8.01 -4.20 2.46
CA MET A 304 6.78 -3.54 2.05
C MET A 304 6.10 -2.84 3.21
N ARG A 305 5.39 -1.73 2.89
CA ARG A 305 4.60 -0.95 3.86
C ARG A 305 3.20 -0.71 3.36
N GLN A 306 2.21 -0.88 4.21
CA GLN A 306 0.81 -0.64 3.89
C GLN A 306 0.44 0.83 4.08
N ILE A 307 -0.37 1.34 3.16
CA ILE A 307 -0.93 2.70 3.22
C ILE A 307 -2.33 2.64 3.83
N GLY A 308 -2.57 3.50 4.82
CA GLY A 308 -3.89 3.80 5.34
C GLY A 308 -4.19 5.30 5.22
N ILE A 309 -5.45 5.69 5.00
CA ILE A 309 -5.85 7.08 4.77
C ILE A 309 -7.22 7.37 5.36
N ASP A 310 -7.34 8.49 6.05
CA ASP A 310 -8.61 9.07 6.47
C ASP A 310 -8.72 10.53 6.06
N VAL A 311 -9.90 10.94 5.64
CA VAL A 311 -10.27 12.33 5.34
C VAL A 311 -11.58 12.63 6.02
N LEU A 312 -11.63 13.68 6.81
CA LEU A 312 -12.84 14.12 7.48
C LEU A 312 -13.95 14.42 6.46
N PRO A 313 -15.23 14.09 6.76
CA PRO A 313 -16.33 14.19 5.80
C PRO A 313 -16.44 15.53 5.08
N ALA A 314 -16.27 16.65 5.79
CA ALA A 314 -16.36 18.00 5.23
C ALA A 314 -15.28 18.32 4.16
N PHE A 315 -14.18 17.56 4.12
CA PHE A 315 -13.04 17.78 3.22
C PHE A 315 -12.94 16.73 2.10
N ARG A 316 -13.88 15.79 2.04
CA ARG A 316 -13.92 14.77 0.99
C ARG A 316 -14.23 15.38 -0.37
N GLY A 317 -13.78 14.70 -1.42
CA GLY A 317 -14.02 15.13 -2.80
C GLY A 317 -13.06 16.20 -3.33
N ALA A 318 -12.20 16.79 -2.49
CA ALA A 318 -11.21 17.80 -2.88
C ALA A 318 -9.88 17.22 -3.42
N GLY A 319 -9.70 15.90 -3.52
CA GLY A 319 -8.46 15.29 -3.99
C GLY A 319 -7.38 15.09 -2.91
N ILE A 320 -7.64 15.47 -1.66
CA ILE A 320 -6.69 15.46 -0.55
C ILE A 320 -6.15 14.04 -0.31
N ALA A 321 -7.03 13.03 -0.25
CA ALA A 321 -6.63 11.65 -0.04
C ALA A 321 -5.60 11.17 -1.08
N SER A 322 -5.88 11.39 -2.36
CA SER A 322 -4.99 10.96 -3.45
C SER A 322 -3.65 11.68 -3.43
N ALA A 323 -3.62 12.95 -3.06
CA ALA A 323 -2.39 13.72 -2.92
C ALA A 323 -1.54 13.18 -1.76
N LEU A 324 -2.12 13.00 -0.57
CA LEU A 324 -1.40 12.47 0.59
C LEU A 324 -0.91 11.03 0.39
N VAL A 325 -1.72 10.16 -0.22
CA VAL A 325 -1.32 8.79 -0.56
C VAL A 325 -0.14 8.79 -1.53
N ARG A 326 -0.15 9.65 -2.55
CA ARG A 326 0.97 9.81 -3.49
C ARG A 326 2.25 10.25 -2.76
N ASP A 327 2.15 11.22 -1.88
CA ASP A 327 3.29 11.77 -1.15
C ASP A 327 3.90 10.74 -0.19
N ALA A 328 3.07 10.06 0.59
CA ALA A 328 3.50 8.98 1.47
C ALA A 328 4.15 7.82 0.70
N ALA A 329 3.58 7.47 -0.47
CA ALA A 329 4.16 6.46 -1.34
C ALA A 329 5.54 6.89 -1.89
N ARG A 330 5.72 8.14 -2.32
CA ARG A 330 7.02 8.67 -2.79
C ARG A 330 8.08 8.62 -1.69
N LEU A 331 7.75 9.06 -0.47
CA LEU A 331 8.67 8.99 0.67
C LEU A 331 9.05 7.54 1.00
N THR A 332 8.08 6.62 0.97
CA THR A 332 8.32 5.20 1.22
C THR A 332 9.22 4.56 0.16
N LEU A 333 9.01 4.89 -1.13
CA LEU A 333 9.86 4.46 -2.24
C LEU A 333 11.29 5.03 -2.12
N ALA A 334 11.44 6.28 -1.68
CA ALA A 334 12.73 6.89 -1.43
C ALA A 334 13.50 6.18 -0.31
N GLU A 335 12.79 5.59 0.66
CA GLU A 335 13.38 4.77 1.73
C GLU A 335 13.71 3.33 1.31
N GLY A 336 13.38 2.95 0.08
CA GLY A 336 13.67 1.62 -0.48
C GLY A 336 12.65 0.54 -0.11
N TYR A 337 11.46 0.93 0.34
CA TYR A 337 10.33 0.04 0.57
C TYR A 337 9.32 0.15 -0.57
N LEU A 338 8.59 -0.93 -0.84
CA LEU A 338 7.47 -0.90 -1.76
C LEU A 338 6.18 -0.59 -0.99
N PRO A 339 5.54 0.57 -1.20
CA PRO A 339 4.23 0.84 -0.63
C PRO A 339 3.15 0.03 -1.33
N PHE A 340 2.14 -0.40 -0.57
CA PHE A 340 0.95 -1.02 -1.12
C PHE A 340 -0.31 -0.51 -0.44
N TYR A 341 -1.40 -0.49 -1.19
CA TYR A 341 -2.70 -0.03 -0.74
C TYR A 341 -3.72 -1.15 -0.91
N GLY A 342 -4.35 -1.59 0.17
CA GLY A 342 -5.35 -2.65 0.16
C GLY A 342 -6.75 -2.09 0.33
N THR A 343 -7.72 -2.61 -0.45
CA THR A 343 -9.13 -2.26 -0.28
C THR A 343 -10.05 -3.40 -0.75
N SER A 344 -11.30 -3.38 -0.26
CA SER A 344 -12.33 -4.27 -0.77
C SER A 344 -12.68 -3.96 -2.24
N PRO A 345 -12.99 -4.96 -3.07
CA PRO A 345 -13.49 -4.77 -4.43
C PRO A 345 -14.75 -3.89 -4.51
N SER A 346 -15.58 -3.90 -3.48
CA SER A 346 -16.79 -3.07 -3.40
C SER A 346 -16.54 -1.62 -2.97
N HIS A 347 -15.36 -1.30 -2.43
CA HIS A 347 -15.07 0.05 -1.91
C HIS A 347 -14.53 0.98 -3.01
N MET A 348 -15.40 1.38 -3.94
CA MET A 348 -15.07 2.17 -5.13
C MET A 348 -14.35 3.50 -4.82
N LEU A 349 -14.70 4.18 -3.74
CA LEU A 349 -14.05 5.45 -3.36
C LEU A 349 -12.58 5.23 -3.02
N SER A 350 -12.26 4.18 -2.28
CA SER A 350 -10.91 3.81 -1.92
C SER A 350 -10.07 3.41 -3.15
N GLN A 351 -10.65 2.65 -4.08
CA GLN A 351 -10.01 2.32 -5.35
C GLN A 351 -9.68 3.57 -6.18
N ARG A 352 -10.62 4.54 -6.25
CA ARG A 352 -10.37 5.83 -6.93
C ARG A 352 -9.24 6.61 -6.29
N VAL A 353 -9.12 6.59 -4.96
CA VAL A 353 -7.99 7.23 -4.26
C VAL A 353 -6.68 6.59 -4.70
N ALA A 354 -6.58 5.27 -4.72
CA ALA A 354 -5.40 4.55 -5.14
C ALA A 354 -5.00 4.90 -6.60
N LEU A 355 -5.95 4.80 -7.53
CA LEU A 355 -5.73 5.10 -8.95
C LEU A 355 -5.28 6.55 -9.17
N ASN A 356 -5.95 7.52 -8.55
CA ASN A 356 -5.61 8.94 -8.66
C ASN A 356 -4.26 9.28 -7.99
N ALA A 357 -3.83 8.49 -7.01
CA ALA A 357 -2.50 8.61 -6.43
C ALA A 357 -1.38 8.06 -7.34
N GLY A 358 -1.73 7.39 -8.44
CA GLY A 358 -0.79 6.77 -9.36
C GLY A 358 -0.42 5.33 -9.00
N LEU A 359 -1.20 4.70 -8.12
CA LEU A 359 -1.11 3.28 -7.85
C LEU A 359 -1.95 2.52 -8.88
N VAL A 360 -1.58 1.28 -9.17
CA VAL A 360 -2.29 0.40 -10.12
C VAL A 360 -2.71 -0.89 -9.43
N PRO A 361 -3.87 -1.49 -9.79
CA PRO A 361 -4.26 -2.79 -9.27
C PRO A 361 -3.22 -3.83 -9.67
N THR A 362 -2.78 -4.62 -8.72
CA THR A 362 -1.61 -5.48 -8.91
C THR A 362 -1.90 -6.94 -8.60
N TRP A 363 -2.47 -7.23 -7.45
CA TRP A 363 -2.93 -8.58 -7.11
C TRP A 363 -4.20 -8.50 -6.27
N TRP A 364 -4.95 -9.56 -6.25
CA TRP A 364 -5.99 -9.76 -5.27
C TRP A 364 -5.65 -10.94 -4.37
N GLU A 365 -6.20 -10.94 -3.17
CA GLU A 365 -5.91 -11.94 -2.14
C GLU A 365 -7.11 -12.13 -1.24
N TYR A 366 -7.31 -13.34 -0.78
CA TYR A 366 -8.11 -13.60 0.40
C TYR A 366 -7.39 -14.57 1.34
N VAL A 367 -7.79 -14.50 2.60
CA VAL A 367 -7.26 -15.32 3.68
C VAL A 367 -8.44 -15.81 4.49
N SER A 368 -8.44 -17.07 4.83
CA SER A 368 -9.44 -17.60 5.77
C SER A 368 -9.21 -16.99 7.15
N THR A 369 -10.30 -16.75 7.86
CA THR A 369 -10.34 -16.21 9.21
C THR A 369 -11.18 -17.10 10.11
N SER A 370 -10.98 -17.05 11.42
CA SER A 370 -11.79 -17.78 12.38
C SER A 370 -13.26 -17.36 12.26
N MET A 371 -14.17 -18.33 12.24
CA MET A 371 -15.61 -18.07 12.27
C MET A 371 -16.07 -17.41 13.58
N ASN A 372 -15.26 -17.53 14.65
CA ASN A 372 -15.57 -16.95 15.96
C ASN A 372 -15.19 -15.47 16.06
N ASP A 373 -14.39 -14.96 15.13
CA ASP A 373 -13.90 -13.57 15.13
C ASP A 373 -14.75 -12.64 14.26
N LEU A 374 -15.83 -13.14 13.68
CA LEU A 374 -16.76 -12.31 12.93
C LEU A 374 -17.62 -11.49 13.91
N PRO A 375 -17.83 -10.20 13.63
CA PRO A 375 -18.81 -9.44 14.39
C PRO A 375 -20.17 -10.14 14.23
N MET A 376 -20.68 -10.64 15.33
CA MET A 376 -22.08 -11.06 15.42
C MET A 376 -22.90 -9.78 15.47
N ASP A 377 -23.67 -9.51 14.43
CA ASP A 377 -24.61 -8.37 14.36
C ASP A 377 -25.66 -8.42 15.49
#